data_85c91d8712a7bb17033c1c9d16fc1112
#
_entry.id   85c91d8712a7bb17033c1c9d16fc1112
#
_cell.length_a   1.000
_cell.length_b   1.000
_cell.length_c   1.000
_cell.angle_alpha   90.00
_cell.angle_beta   90.00
_cell.angle_gamma   90.00
#
_symmetry.space_group_name_H-M   'P 1'
#
loop_
_entity.id
_entity.type
_entity.pdbx_description
1 polymer ?
#
loop_
_entity_poly.entity_id
_entity_poly.type
_entity_poly.pdbx_seq_one_letter_code
_entity_poly.pdbx_strand_id
1 'polypeptide(L)'
;MIMKEFICGIDEAGRGPLAGPVTAAAVILPEDFEIELLNDSKKLSEKKRLVLEELIKQKSIAWSVVHIPHNIIDEINILNASLLAMKNAFENLATPSGEFYKGEVSKIIVDGIYFPDLKVSDGVECITKVKADATEPSVMAASILAKTARDKLMVEFSKLYPEYQYEKHKGYPTKLHKEICKKIGPSPIQRRTFKI
;
A
#
# COMPACT_ATOMS: atom_id res chain seq x y z
N MET A 1 27.92 8.10 20.33
CA MET A 1 26.54 7.56 20.34
C MET A 1 26.18 7.38 18.87
N ILE A 2 26.09 6.16 18.36
CA ILE A 2 25.66 5.91 16.97
C ILE A 2 24.16 6.23 16.96
N MET A 3 23.77 7.29 16.22
CA MET A 3 22.36 7.59 16.05
C MET A 3 21.74 6.43 15.24
N LYS A 4 20.68 5.83 15.76
CA LYS A 4 19.92 4.82 15.02
C LYS A 4 19.35 5.46 13.77
N GLU A 5 19.66 4.89 12.60
CA GLU A 5 19.06 5.33 11.35
C GLU A 5 17.71 4.62 11.16
N PHE A 6 16.63 5.38 11.19
CA PHE A 6 15.31 4.85 10.88
C PHE A 6 14.97 5.10 9.41
N ILE A 7 14.89 4.01 8.65
CA ILE A 7 14.56 4.05 7.22
C ILE A 7 13.08 3.71 7.04
N CYS A 8 12.30 4.67 6.56
CA CYS A 8 10.91 4.48 6.21
C CYS A 8 10.77 4.06 4.74
N GLY A 9 10.16 2.91 4.49
CA GLY A 9 9.77 2.46 3.15
C GLY A 9 8.29 2.72 2.90
N ILE A 10 7.96 3.20 1.70
CA ILE A 10 6.57 3.50 1.29
C ILE A 10 6.29 2.85 -0.07
N ASP A 11 5.15 2.18 -0.18
CA ASP A 11 4.65 1.60 -1.44
C ASP A 11 3.12 1.61 -1.49
N GLU A 12 2.54 1.44 -2.70
CA GLU A 12 1.11 1.38 -2.92
C GLU A 12 0.66 0.12 -3.66
N ALA A 13 -0.61 -0.20 -3.49
CA ALA A 13 -1.32 -1.23 -4.22
C ALA A 13 -2.65 -0.71 -4.77
N GLY A 14 -3.03 -1.18 -5.95
CA GLY A 14 -4.36 -0.89 -6.47
C GLY A 14 -4.45 0.31 -7.41
N ARG A 15 -3.39 0.69 -8.14
CA ARG A 15 -3.46 1.73 -9.18
C ARG A 15 -4.23 1.27 -10.42
N GLY A 16 -4.01 0.05 -10.88
CA GLY A 16 -4.60 -0.50 -12.11
C GLY A 16 -6.04 -1.04 -12.05
N PRO A 17 -6.65 -1.39 -10.90
CA PRO A 17 -8.02 -1.83 -10.83
C PRO A 17 -9.04 -0.81 -11.34
N LEU A 18 -10.16 -1.32 -11.90
CA LEU A 18 -11.32 -0.53 -12.33
C LEU A 18 -12.24 -0.14 -11.15
N ALA A 19 -12.10 -0.79 -10.00
CA ALA A 19 -12.95 -0.59 -8.84
C ALA A 19 -12.17 -0.66 -7.53
N GLY A 20 -12.70 0.00 -6.51
CA GLY A 20 -12.14 0.04 -5.16
C GLY A 20 -11.00 1.04 -4.97
N PRO A 21 -10.41 1.10 -3.78
CA PRO A 21 -9.43 2.10 -3.39
C PRO A 21 -8.05 1.87 -4.01
N VAL A 22 -7.22 2.92 -3.99
CA VAL A 22 -5.76 2.77 -3.92
C VAL A 22 -5.35 2.74 -2.45
N THR A 23 -4.38 1.90 -2.12
CA THR A 23 -3.93 1.66 -0.75
C THR A 23 -2.43 1.84 -0.69
N ALA A 24 -1.94 2.65 0.25
CA ALA A 24 -0.51 2.77 0.52
C ALA A 24 -0.19 2.31 1.93
N ALA A 25 1.05 1.90 2.14
CA ALA A 25 1.60 1.62 3.45
C ALA A 25 2.95 2.32 3.62
N ALA A 26 3.26 2.65 4.87
CA ALA A 26 4.58 3.10 5.30
C ALA A 26 5.07 2.15 6.40
N VAL A 27 6.33 1.76 6.35
CA VAL A 27 6.92 0.79 7.29
C VAL A 27 8.33 1.19 7.66
N ILE A 28 8.66 1.08 8.96
CA ILE A 28 10.01 1.16 9.49
C ILE A 28 10.35 -0.18 10.14
N LEU A 29 11.32 -0.89 9.59
CA LEU A 29 11.78 -2.16 10.13
C LEU A 29 12.93 -1.96 11.11
N PRO A 30 13.08 -2.82 12.13
CA PRO A 30 14.29 -2.86 12.93
C PRO A 30 15.47 -3.44 12.13
N GLU A 31 16.70 -3.13 12.53
CA GLU A 31 17.94 -3.58 11.86
C GLU A 31 18.09 -5.10 11.81
N ASP A 32 17.56 -5.80 12.82
CA ASP A 32 17.61 -7.25 12.97
C ASP A 32 16.41 -7.97 12.33
N PHE A 33 15.63 -7.29 11.49
CA PHE A 33 14.53 -7.94 10.78
C PHE A 33 15.08 -8.98 9.78
N GLU A 34 14.51 -10.19 9.79
CA GLU A 34 14.89 -11.28 8.88
C GLU A 34 14.43 -10.99 7.44
N ILE A 35 15.27 -10.27 6.68
CA ILE A 35 14.96 -9.76 5.32
C ILE A 35 14.65 -10.89 4.34
N GLU A 36 15.23 -12.07 4.53
CA GLU A 36 15.00 -13.25 3.68
C GLU A 36 13.54 -13.65 3.62
N LEU A 37 12.77 -13.37 4.68
CA LEU A 37 11.32 -13.62 4.72
C LEU A 37 10.54 -12.73 3.75
N LEU A 38 11.07 -11.54 3.40
CA LEU A 38 10.46 -10.61 2.46
C LEU A 38 10.76 -10.94 1.01
N ASN A 39 11.84 -11.71 0.76
CA ASN A 39 12.23 -12.10 -0.59
C ASN A 39 11.10 -12.90 -1.25
N ASP A 40 10.88 -12.64 -2.55
CA ASP A 40 9.80 -13.24 -3.33
C ASP A 40 8.36 -12.80 -2.97
N SER A 41 8.18 -11.66 -2.27
CA SER A 41 6.84 -11.17 -1.89
C SER A 41 5.84 -11.13 -3.07
N LYS A 42 6.31 -10.84 -4.29
CA LYS A 42 5.49 -10.85 -5.52
C LYS A 42 5.09 -12.27 -5.98
N LYS A 43 5.85 -13.30 -5.59
CA LYS A 43 5.56 -14.72 -5.90
C LYS A 43 4.86 -15.44 -4.76
N LEU A 44 4.66 -14.78 -3.62
CA LEU A 44 4.02 -15.40 -2.46
C LEU A 44 2.54 -15.68 -2.73
N SER A 45 2.10 -16.87 -2.30
CA SER A 45 0.67 -17.18 -2.22
C SER A 45 -0.02 -16.23 -1.24
N GLU A 46 -1.33 -16.03 -1.39
CA GLU A 46 -2.14 -15.21 -0.48
C GLU A 46 -1.94 -15.64 0.99
N LYS A 47 -1.93 -16.95 1.26
CA LYS A 47 -1.71 -17.50 2.60
C LYS A 47 -0.35 -17.08 3.19
N LYS A 48 0.72 -17.13 2.42
CA LYS A 48 2.06 -16.71 2.87
C LYS A 48 2.11 -15.20 3.12
N ARG A 49 1.46 -14.38 2.28
CA ARG A 49 1.39 -12.93 2.49
C ARG A 49 0.65 -12.56 3.78
N LEU A 50 -0.43 -13.28 4.13
CA LEU A 50 -1.14 -13.08 5.40
C LEU A 50 -0.25 -13.35 6.62
N VAL A 51 0.56 -14.40 6.57
CA VAL A 51 1.52 -14.71 7.65
C VAL A 51 2.57 -13.60 7.77
N LEU A 52 3.11 -13.13 6.63
CA LEU A 52 4.09 -12.03 6.63
C LEU A 52 3.50 -10.71 7.07
N GLU A 53 2.26 -10.40 6.73
CA GLU A 53 1.57 -9.21 7.20
C GLU A 53 1.56 -9.15 8.74
N GLU A 54 1.19 -10.24 9.39
CA GLU A 54 1.16 -10.30 10.86
C GLU A 54 2.57 -10.16 11.46
N LEU A 55 3.57 -10.83 10.85
CA LEU A 55 4.95 -10.72 11.30
C LEU A 55 5.49 -9.29 11.15
N ILE A 56 5.25 -8.64 10.00
CA ILE A 56 5.65 -7.25 9.76
C ILE A 56 5.00 -6.34 10.81
N LYS A 57 3.69 -6.45 11.03
CA LYS A 57 2.97 -5.63 12.01
C LYS A 57 3.49 -5.80 13.44
N GLN A 58 3.87 -7.02 13.82
CA GLN A 58 4.37 -7.32 15.16
C GLN A 58 5.82 -6.86 15.37
N LYS A 59 6.68 -7.01 14.35
CA LYS A 59 8.12 -6.74 14.47
C LYS A 59 8.55 -5.36 14.01
N SER A 60 7.74 -4.64 13.23
CA SER A 60 8.08 -3.29 12.78
C SER A 60 8.19 -2.31 13.95
N ILE A 61 9.12 -1.36 13.84
CA ILE A 61 9.21 -0.21 14.75
C ILE A 61 7.96 0.64 14.63
N ALA A 62 7.57 0.95 13.39
CA ALA A 62 6.33 1.65 13.09
C ALA A 62 5.78 1.20 11.73
N TRP A 63 4.47 1.24 11.60
CA TRP A 63 3.80 0.99 10.33
C TRP A 63 2.45 1.70 10.27
N SER A 64 1.97 1.90 9.06
CA SER A 64 0.62 2.37 8.81
C SER A 64 0.11 1.87 7.47
N VAL A 65 -1.21 1.83 7.31
CA VAL A 65 -1.89 1.53 6.04
C VAL A 65 -3.04 2.52 5.85
N VAL A 66 -3.13 3.11 4.66
CA VAL A 66 -4.18 4.08 4.32
C VAL A 66 -4.83 3.71 2.99
N HIS A 67 -6.15 3.85 2.94
CA HIS A 67 -6.97 3.67 1.74
C HIS A 67 -7.51 5.01 1.26
N ILE A 68 -7.32 5.31 -0.02
CA ILE A 68 -8.01 6.43 -0.69
C ILE A 68 -9.12 5.85 -1.56
N PRO A 69 -10.39 6.19 -1.32
CA PRO A 69 -11.52 5.58 -1.98
C PRO A 69 -11.66 6.01 -3.45
N HIS A 70 -12.45 5.24 -4.21
CA HIS A 70 -12.65 5.41 -5.65
C HIS A 70 -13.16 6.79 -6.05
N ASN A 71 -14.04 7.41 -5.26
CA ASN A 71 -14.56 8.74 -5.54
C ASN A 71 -13.48 9.82 -5.52
N ILE A 72 -12.54 9.75 -4.56
CA ILE A 72 -11.38 10.65 -4.51
C ILE A 72 -10.45 10.37 -5.70
N ILE A 73 -10.26 9.09 -6.09
CA ILE A 73 -9.49 8.75 -7.30
C ILE A 73 -10.10 9.41 -8.54
N ASP A 74 -11.42 9.41 -8.66
CA ASP A 74 -12.13 10.04 -9.79
C ASP A 74 -12.01 11.56 -9.77
N GLU A 75 -11.90 12.19 -8.59
CA GLU A 75 -11.77 13.62 -8.41
C GLU A 75 -10.35 14.14 -8.74
N ILE A 76 -9.31 13.50 -8.18
CA ILE A 76 -7.92 14.01 -8.24
C ILE A 76 -6.99 13.19 -9.13
N ASN A 77 -7.49 12.18 -9.84
CA ASN A 77 -6.81 11.12 -10.60
C ASN A 77 -5.99 10.14 -9.77
N ILE A 78 -5.60 9.02 -10.41
CA ILE A 78 -4.92 7.92 -9.71
C ILE A 78 -3.51 8.26 -9.25
N LEU A 79 -2.77 9.12 -9.96
CA LEU A 79 -1.43 9.53 -9.53
C LEU A 79 -1.52 10.34 -8.24
N ASN A 80 -2.33 11.39 -8.22
CA ASN A 80 -2.49 12.23 -7.05
C ASN A 80 -3.11 11.46 -5.87
N ALA A 81 -4.05 10.56 -6.12
CA ALA A 81 -4.62 9.70 -5.09
C ALA A 81 -3.58 8.72 -4.49
N SER A 82 -2.66 8.19 -5.32
CA SER A 82 -1.55 7.36 -4.82
C SER A 82 -0.60 8.16 -3.93
N LEU A 83 -0.21 9.36 -4.38
CA LEU A 83 0.65 10.25 -3.59
C LEU A 83 -0.02 10.70 -2.29
N LEU A 84 -1.33 10.98 -2.32
CA LEU A 84 -2.10 11.28 -1.13
C LEU A 84 -2.16 10.09 -0.15
N ALA A 85 -2.35 8.87 -0.67
CA ALA A 85 -2.31 7.66 0.15
C ALA A 85 -0.95 7.47 0.83
N MET A 86 0.14 7.65 0.09
CA MET A 86 1.51 7.56 0.59
C MET A 86 1.80 8.63 1.64
N LYS A 87 1.38 9.89 1.39
CA LYS A 87 1.48 10.98 2.35
C LYS A 87 0.79 10.63 3.66
N ASN A 88 -0.48 10.25 3.57
CA ASN A 88 -1.27 9.91 4.75
C ASN A 88 -0.71 8.67 5.47
N ALA A 89 -0.15 7.70 4.73
CA ALA A 89 0.50 6.54 5.34
C ALA A 89 1.73 6.97 6.15
N PHE A 90 2.59 7.84 5.64
CA PHE A 90 3.71 8.38 6.40
C PHE A 90 3.24 9.21 7.61
N GLU A 91 2.24 10.07 7.42
CA GLU A 91 1.71 10.93 8.49
C GLU A 91 1.05 10.13 9.63
N ASN A 92 0.51 8.94 9.33
CA ASN A 92 -0.15 8.05 10.28
C ASN A 92 0.76 6.94 10.84
N LEU A 93 2.08 7.03 10.63
CA LEU A 93 3.00 6.07 11.23
C LEU A 93 2.81 6.00 12.75
N ALA A 94 2.64 4.78 13.24
CA ALA A 94 2.51 4.50 14.67
C ALA A 94 3.27 3.23 15.03
N THR A 95 3.79 3.18 16.24
CA THR A 95 4.33 1.94 16.82
C THR A 95 3.19 0.99 17.18
N PRO A 96 3.44 -0.31 17.34
CA PRO A 96 2.42 -1.23 17.85
C PRO A 96 1.83 -0.82 19.21
N SER A 97 2.57 -0.02 19.98
CA SER A 97 2.18 0.45 21.33
C SER A 97 1.69 1.91 21.37
N GLY A 98 1.68 2.65 20.25
CA GLY A 98 1.27 4.06 20.22
C GLY A 98 1.89 4.88 19.11
N GLU A 99 1.93 6.20 19.28
CA GLU A 99 2.49 7.12 18.30
C GLU A 99 4.00 6.96 18.15
N PHE A 100 4.48 7.09 16.91
CA PHE A 100 5.88 7.12 16.56
C PHE A 100 6.37 8.58 16.39
N TYR A 101 7.55 8.90 16.94
CA TYR A 101 8.14 10.22 16.74
C TYR A 101 8.85 10.29 15.37
N LYS A 102 8.20 10.88 14.39
CA LYS A 102 8.68 10.95 12.99
C LYS A 102 9.99 11.75 12.82
N GLY A 103 10.35 12.58 13.77
CA GLY A 103 11.64 13.30 13.77
C GLY A 103 12.87 12.40 13.87
N GLU A 104 12.70 11.12 14.18
CA GLU A 104 13.78 10.12 14.21
C GLU A 104 14.05 9.46 12.85
N VAL A 105 13.18 9.70 11.84
CA VAL A 105 13.38 9.15 10.48
C VAL A 105 14.52 9.90 9.82
N SER A 106 15.57 9.16 9.42
CA SER A 106 16.73 9.71 8.71
C SER A 106 16.60 9.58 7.18
N LYS A 107 15.82 8.60 6.72
CA LYS A 107 15.67 8.30 5.30
C LYS A 107 14.27 7.81 4.96
N ILE A 108 13.74 8.28 3.82
CA ILE A 108 12.46 7.83 3.26
C ILE A 108 12.69 7.31 1.84
N ILE A 109 12.27 6.08 1.57
CA ILE A 109 12.37 5.44 0.26
C ILE A 109 10.96 5.12 -0.24
N VAL A 110 10.62 5.65 -1.41
CA VAL A 110 9.32 5.45 -2.06
C VAL A 110 9.50 4.61 -3.32
N ASP A 111 8.65 3.57 -3.52
CA ASP A 111 8.62 2.87 -4.80
C ASP A 111 8.07 3.76 -5.91
N GLY A 112 8.77 3.81 -7.05
CA GLY A 112 8.34 4.59 -8.22
C GLY A 112 9.23 5.78 -8.54
N ILE A 113 8.65 6.77 -9.24
CA ILE A 113 9.36 7.95 -9.77
C ILE A 113 8.85 9.27 -9.19
N TYR A 114 7.78 9.25 -8.42
CA TYR A 114 7.18 10.44 -7.80
C TYR A 114 7.25 10.35 -6.28
N PHE A 115 7.71 11.42 -5.66
CA PHE A 115 7.76 11.54 -4.21
C PHE A 115 6.51 12.29 -3.71
N PRO A 116 5.82 11.80 -2.65
CA PRO A 116 4.70 12.51 -2.06
C PRO A 116 5.16 13.80 -1.36
N ASP A 117 4.27 14.80 -1.30
CA ASP A 117 4.52 16.05 -0.58
C ASP A 117 4.49 15.81 0.94
N LEU A 118 5.62 15.41 1.51
CA LEU A 118 5.80 15.15 2.93
C LEU A 118 6.40 16.35 3.66
N LYS A 119 5.87 16.64 4.84
CA LYS A 119 6.53 17.55 5.78
C LYS A 119 7.52 16.74 6.62
N VAL A 120 8.80 16.86 6.30
CA VAL A 120 9.89 16.18 7.01
C VAL A 120 10.87 17.21 7.61
N SER A 121 11.64 16.78 8.62
CA SER A 121 12.66 17.61 9.24
C SER A 121 13.83 17.82 8.27
N ASP A 122 14.59 18.91 8.48
CA ASP A 122 15.82 19.15 7.74
C ASP A 122 16.80 17.99 7.94
N GLY A 123 17.46 17.58 6.83
CA GLY A 123 18.45 16.50 6.83
C GLY A 123 17.88 15.10 6.56
N VAL A 124 16.56 14.93 6.42
CA VAL A 124 15.97 13.64 6.01
C VAL A 124 16.27 13.39 4.53
N GLU A 125 16.89 12.25 4.22
CA GLU A 125 17.16 11.81 2.85
C GLU A 125 15.88 11.27 2.22
N CYS A 126 15.38 11.90 1.15
CA CYS A 126 14.16 11.53 0.44
C CYS A 126 14.49 10.93 -0.93
N ILE A 127 14.16 9.66 -1.17
CA ILE A 127 14.52 8.92 -2.38
C ILE A 127 13.29 8.32 -3.05
N THR A 128 13.19 8.47 -4.36
CA THR A 128 12.34 7.61 -5.21
C THR A 128 13.21 6.55 -5.88
N LYS A 129 12.77 5.30 -5.90
CA LYS A 129 13.49 4.20 -6.53
C LYS A 129 12.53 3.28 -7.25
N VAL A 130 12.69 3.14 -8.55
CA VAL A 130 11.88 2.21 -9.35
C VAL A 130 12.19 0.78 -8.93
N LYS A 131 11.15 0.00 -8.64
CA LYS A 131 11.24 -1.38 -8.12
C LYS A 131 11.95 -1.46 -6.75
N ALA A 132 11.81 -0.46 -5.92
CA ALA A 132 12.31 -0.50 -4.54
C ALA A 132 11.68 -1.66 -3.75
N ASP A 133 10.46 -2.03 -4.07
CA ASP A 133 9.74 -3.20 -3.55
C ASP A 133 10.43 -4.56 -3.82
N ALA A 134 11.50 -4.58 -4.61
CA ALA A 134 12.33 -5.77 -4.87
C ALA A 134 13.71 -5.71 -4.18
N THR A 135 14.13 -4.57 -3.63
CA THR A 135 15.50 -4.37 -3.16
C THR A 135 15.62 -3.69 -1.80
N GLU A 136 14.60 -2.92 -1.38
CA GLU A 136 14.62 -2.14 -0.14
C GLU A 136 13.70 -2.79 0.90
N PRO A 137 14.24 -3.36 2.00
CA PRO A 137 13.46 -4.15 2.96
C PRO A 137 12.21 -3.46 3.49
N SER A 138 12.32 -2.18 3.91
CA SER A 138 11.16 -1.43 4.41
C SER A 138 10.11 -1.19 3.34
N VAL A 139 10.50 -1.01 2.05
CA VAL A 139 9.58 -0.88 0.92
C VAL A 139 8.93 -2.23 0.57
N MET A 140 9.71 -3.34 0.62
CA MET A 140 9.17 -4.70 0.46
C MET A 140 8.07 -4.98 1.49
N ALA A 141 8.31 -4.62 2.76
CA ALA A 141 7.32 -4.76 3.82
C ALA A 141 6.09 -3.88 3.57
N ALA A 142 6.27 -2.62 3.15
CA ALA A 142 5.18 -1.72 2.79
C ALA A 142 4.34 -2.27 1.64
N SER A 143 4.97 -2.82 0.59
CA SER A 143 4.30 -3.49 -0.53
C SER A 143 3.39 -4.62 -0.07
N ILE A 144 3.89 -5.48 0.83
CA ILE A 144 3.11 -6.58 1.41
C ILE A 144 1.91 -6.05 2.18
N LEU A 145 2.10 -5.06 3.06
CA LEU A 145 1.00 -4.49 3.85
C LEU A 145 -0.05 -3.82 2.97
N ALA A 146 0.36 -2.97 2.02
CA ALA A 146 -0.55 -2.29 1.11
C ALA A 146 -1.38 -3.29 0.28
N LYS A 147 -0.72 -4.31 -0.29
CA LYS A 147 -1.38 -5.35 -1.10
C LYS A 147 -2.35 -6.18 -0.28
N THR A 148 -1.93 -6.64 0.90
CA THR A 148 -2.75 -7.53 1.73
C THR A 148 -3.97 -6.79 2.29
N ALA A 149 -3.79 -5.57 2.79
CA ALA A 149 -4.87 -4.75 3.30
C ALA A 149 -5.90 -4.43 2.21
N ARG A 150 -5.43 -4.06 1.01
CA ARG A 150 -6.32 -3.81 -0.13
C ARG A 150 -7.10 -5.06 -0.55
N ASP A 151 -6.43 -6.21 -0.65
CA ASP A 151 -7.09 -7.46 -1.06
C ASP A 151 -8.16 -7.89 -0.04
N LYS A 152 -7.91 -7.75 1.27
CA LYS A 152 -8.89 -7.96 2.34
C LYS A 152 -10.11 -7.05 2.17
N LEU A 153 -9.88 -5.75 1.94
CA LEU A 153 -10.98 -4.81 1.74
C LEU A 153 -11.81 -5.14 0.50
N MET A 154 -11.19 -5.61 -0.60
CA MET A 154 -11.91 -6.04 -1.79
C MET A 154 -12.73 -7.32 -1.56
N VAL A 155 -12.30 -8.20 -0.65
CA VAL A 155 -13.11 -9.36 -0.21
C VAL A 155 -14.32 -8.89 0.62
N GLU A 156 -14.17 -7.89 1.48
CA GLU A 156 -15.32 -7.30 2.20
C GLU A 156 -16.30 -6.63 1.23
N PHE A 157 -15.82 -5.91 0.22
CA PHE A 157 -16.68 -5.37 -0.84
C PHE A 157 -17.40 -6.47 -1.64
N SER A 158 -16.80 -7.66 -1.78
CA SER A 158 -17.48 -8.80 -2.41
C SER A 158 -18.68 -9.30 -1.61
N LYS A 159 -18.66 -9.18 -0.28
CA LYS A 159 -19.82 -9.51 0.56
C LYS A 159 -20.95 -8.48 0.43
N LEU A 160 -20.60 -7.21 0.21
CA LEU A 160 -21.57 -6.12 0.00
C LEU A 160 -22.15 -6.11 -1.42
N TYR A 161 -21.37 -6.53 -2.42
CA TYR A 161 -21.71 -6.53 -3.84
C TYR A 161 -21.36 -7.89 -4.45
N PRO A 162 -22.05 -8.98 -4.03
CA PRO A 162 -21.68 -10.35 -4.42
C PRO A 162 -21.78 -10.61 -5.94
N GLU A 163 -22.63 -9.88 -6.64
CA GLU A 163 -22.78 -9.97 -8.09
C GLU A 163 -21.54 -9.55 -8.88
N TYR A 164 -20.64 -8.75 -8.28
CA TYR A 164 -19.38 -8.31 -8.91
C TYR A 164 -18.21 -9.26 -8.67
N GLN A 165 -18.29 -10.21 -7.74
CA GLN A 165 -17.29 -11.25 -7.48
C GLN A 165 -15.86 -10.70 -7.22
N TYR A 166 -15.76 -9.62 -6.44
CA TYR A 166 -14.48 -8.96 -6.15
C TYR A 166 -13.46 -9.85 -5.44
N GLU A 167 -13.89 -10.90 -4.76
CA GLU A 167 -13.02 -11.90 -4.14
C GLU A 167 -12.15 -12.64 -5.18
N LYS A 168 -12.58 -12.71 -6.44
CA LYS A 168 -11.84 -13.39 -7.51
C LYS A 168 -10.79 -12.50 -8.16
N HIS A 169 -11.13 -11.25 -8.45
CA HIS A 169 -10.28 -10.37 -9.26
C HIS A 169 -9.87 -9.07 -8.58
N LYS A 170 -10.28 -8.82 -7.34
CA LYS A 170 -9.92 -7.65 -6.53
C LYS A 170 -10.10 -6.30 -7.26
N GLY A 171 -11.06 -6.23 -8.20
CA GLY A 171 -11.35 -5.04 -9.00
C GLY A 171 -10.46 -4.86 -10.25
N TYR A 172 -9.49 -5.73 -10.50
CA TYR A 172 -8.64 -5.65 -11.70
C TYR A 172 -9.43 -5.89 -12.99
N PRO A 173 -8.96 -5.35 -14.15
CA PRO A 173 -9.65 -5.41 -15.44
C PRO A 173 -9.56 -6.80 -16.10
N THR A 174 -9.89 -7.85 -15.35
CA THR A 174 -9.97 -9.21 -15.88
C THR A 174 -11.15 -9.36 -16.83
N LYS A 175 -11.12 -10.39 -17.67
CA LYS A 175 -12.24 -10.73 -18.55
C LYS A 175 -13.55 -10.86 -17.76
N LEU A 176 -13.52 -11.58 -16.63
CA LEU A 176 -14.68 -11.74 -15.75
C LEU A 176 -15.23 -10.39 -15.28
N HIS A 177 -14.39 -9.50 -14.74
CA HIS A 177 -14.83 -8.20 -14.23
C HIS A 177 -15.47 -7.35 -15.34
N LYS A 178 -14.83 -7.31 -16.53
CA LYS A 178 -15.37 -6.58 -17.68
C LYS A 178 -16.70 -7.14 -18.18
N GLU A 179 -16.86 -8.46 -18.21
CA GLU A 179 -18.11 -9.12 -18.60
C GLU A 179 -19.24 -8.81 -17.60
N ILE A 180 -18.95 -8.85 -16.30
CA ILE A 180 -19.92 -8.49 -15.25
C ILE A 180 -20.36 -7.03 -15.44
N CYS A 181 -19.41 -6.08 -15.56
CA CYS A 181 -19.75 -4.68 -15.77
C CYS A 181 -20.56 -4.41 -17.04
N LYS A 182 -20.29 -5.16 -18.12
CA LYS A 182 -21.10 -5.06 -19.36
C LYS A 182 -22.52 -5.58 -19.17
N LYS A 183 -22.69 -6.61 -18.34
CA LYS A 183 -24.01 -7.28 -18.14
C LYS A 183 -24.90 -6.51 -17.17
N ILE A 184 -24.36 -6.05 -16.05
CA ILE A 184 -25.16 -5.45 -14.95
C ILE A 184 -24.79 -3.99 -14.64
N GLY A 185 -23.88 -3.40 -15.40
CA GLY A 185 -23.41 -2.02 -15.19
C GLY A 185 -22.27 -1.91 -14.17
N PRO A 186 -21.80 -0.67 -13.93
CA PRO A 186 -20.74 -0.40 -12.95
C PRO A 186 -21.27 -0.52 -11.53
N SER A 187 -20.42 -1.02 -10.62
CA SER A 187 -20.74 -1.09 -9.20
C SER A 187 -20.68 0.27 -8.50
N PRO A 188 -21.21 0.39 -7.26
CA PRO A 188 -21.08 1.61 -6.46
C PRO A 188 -19.63 2.03 -6.16
N ILE A 189 -18.67 1.09 -6.19
CA ILE A 189 -17.24 1.37 -5.97
C ILE A 189 -16.41 1.43 -7.25
N GLN A 190 -17.08 1.51 -8.43
CA GLN A 190 -16.42 1.62 -9.73
C GLN A 190 -15.74 2.98 -9.87
N ARG A 191 -14.52 3.00 -10.41
CA ARG A 191 -13.80 4.22 -10.80
C ARG A 191 -14.34 4.70 -12.15
N ARG A 192 -15.09 5.78 -12.14
CA ARG A 192 -15.81 6.28 -13.33
C ARG A 192 -14.89 6.87 -14.40
N THR A 193 -13.72 7.34 -13.99
CA THR A 193 -12.70 7.89 -14.90
C THR A 193 -11.86 6.81 -15.60
N PHE A 194 -11.99 5.53 -15.18
CA PHE A 194 -11.27 4.40 -15.78
C PHE A 194 -12.09 3.77 -16.90
N LYS A 195 -11.43 3.50 -18.04
CA LYS A 195 -12.08 2.82 -19.18
C LYS A 195 -12.17 1.31 -18.92
N ILE A 196 -13.36 0.74 -19.11
CA ILE A 196 -13.67 -0.71 -19.00
C ILE A 196 -13.25 -1.44 -20.28
#